data_c4bad845b8f6a9b50d290da8047789d7
#
_entry.id   c4bad845b8f6a9b50d290da8047789d7
#
_cell.length_a   1.000
_cell.length_b   1.000
_cell.length_c   1.000
_cell.angle_alpha   90.00
_cell.angle_beta   90.00
_cell.angle_gamma   90.00
#
_symmetry.space_group_name_H-M   'P 1'
#
loop_
_entity.id
_entity.type
_entity.pdbx_description
1 polymer ?
#
loop_
_entity_poly.entity_id
_entity_poly.type
_entity_poly.pdbx_seq_one_letter_code
_entity_poly.pdbx_strand_id
1 'polypeptide(L)'
;GAVTLDGRHTDFVLTPFEDRSFLVVTQYQKLGTLIHVTKDSLPLDKREETYSTHVLLGRDEPVIHVFARNIASKVLKSESKPLLLSLALEDYSPAVLRGIQKVIEDYLL
;
A
#
# COMPACT_ATOMS: atom_id res chain seq x y z
N GLY A 1 -3.56 -13.10 -4.61
CA GLY A 1 -2.47 -13.63 -5.41
C GLY A 1 -1.22 -13.90 -4.61
N ALA A 2 -0.29 -14.59 -5.21
CA ALA A 2 0.97 -14.92 -4.57
C ALA A 2 2.10 -14.92 -5.59
N VAL A 3 3.27 -14.44 -5.17
CA VAL A 3 4.49 -14.49 -5.98
C VAL A 3 5.67 -14.79 -5.06
N THR A 4 6.80 -15.16 -5.66
CA THR A 4 8.05 -15.31 -4.94
C THR A 4 8.94 -14.13 -5.27
N LEU A 5 9.33 -13.35 -4.24
CA LEU A 5 10.22 -12.20 -4.37
C LEU A 5 11.48 -12.45 -3.54
N ASP A 6 12.64 -12.45 -4.18
CA ASP A 6 13.93 -12.72 -3.54
C ASP A 6 13.91 -14.00 -2.71
N GLY A 7 13.29 -15.07 -3.27
CA GLY A 7 13.18 -16.35 -2.59
C GLY A 7 12.12 -16.40 -1.48
N ARG A 8 11.36 -15.31 -1.27
CA ARG A 8 10.34 -15.25 -0.23
C ARG A 8 8.95 -15.32 -0.85
N HIS A 9 8.13 -16.23 -0.33
CA HIS A 9 6.73 -16.31 -0.73
C HIS A 9 5.99 -15.06 -0.23
N THR A 10 5.33 -14.37 -1.14
CA THR A 10 4.63 -13.13 -0.83
C THR A 10 3.18 -13.26 -1.26
N ASP A 11 2.26 -13.14 -0.32
CA ASP A 11 0.83 -13.11 -0.59
C ASP A 11 0.35 -11.67 -0.65
N PHE A 12 -0.56 -11.38 -1.57
CA PHE A 12 -1.18 -10.07 -1.65
C PHE A 12 -2.66 -10.22 -2.02
N VAL A 13 -3.50 -9.43 -1.35
CA VAL A 13 -4.94 -9.44 -1.55
C VAL A 13 -5.45 -8.00 -1.51
N LEU A 14 -6.20 -7.60 -2.53
CA LEU A 14 -6.90 -6.32 -2.53
C LEU A 14 -8.39 -6.60 -2.41
N THR A 15 -9.00 -6.10 -1.35
CA THR A 15 -10.44 -6.25 -1.11
C THR A 15 -11.09 -4.88 -1.07
N PRO A 16 -11.93 -4.54 -2.06
CA PRO A 16 -12.67 -3.29 -1.99
C PRO A 16 -13.89 -3.44 -1.09
N PHE A 17 -14.02 -2.51 -0.15
CA PHE A 17 -15.23 -2.36 0.65
C PHE A 17 -15.93 -1.07 0.22
N GLU A 18 -17.16 -0.89 0.68
CA GLU A 18 -17.96 0.29 0.31
C GLU A 18 -17.31 1.59 0.78
N ASP A 19 -16.73 1.59 1.97
CA ASP A 19 -16.17 2.78 2.60
C ASP A 19 -14.64 2.87 2.53
N ARG A 20 -13.97 1.80 2.10
CA ARG A 20 -12.50 1.77 1.99
C ARG A 20 -12.03 0.61 1.13
N SER A 21 -10.78 0.66 0.69
CA SER A 21 -10.11 -0.50 0.10
C SER A 21 -9.10 -1.05 1.10
N PHE A 22 -8.97 -2.35 1.15
CA PHE A 22 -8.03 -3.03 2.05
C PHE A 22 -7.04 -3.83 1.23
N LEU A 23 -5.77 -3.46 1.31
CA LEU A 23 -4.69 -4.17 0.65
C LEU A 23 -3.80 -4.83 1.70
N VAL A 24 -3.64 -6.14 1.57
CA VAL A 24 -2.77 -6.92 2.44
C VAL A 24 -1.60 -7.43 1.62
N VAL A 25 -0.38 -7.19 2.08
CA VAL A 25 0.84 -7.76 1.51
C VAL A 25 1.59 -8.43 2.65
N THR A 26 1.75 -9.73 2.59
CA THR A 26 2.36 -10.46 3.70
C THR A 26 3.30 -11.55 3.23
N GLN A 27 4.42 -11.67 3.93
CA GLN A 27 5.38 -12.76 3.80
C GLN A 27 5.29 -13.71 4.99
N TYR A 28 4.45 -13.38 5.98
CA TYR A 28 4.26 -14.17 7.20
C TYR A 28 2.83 -14.69 7.37
N GLN A 29 1.95 -14.41 6.42
CA GLN A 29 0.52 -14.78 6.48
C GLN A 29 -0.18 -14.22 7.73
N LYS A 30 0.20 -13.02 8.15
CA LYS A 30 -0.41 -12.32 9.27
C LYS A 30 -0.44 -10.83 9.00
N LEU A 31 -1.23 -10.12 9.78
CA LEU A 31 -1.24 -8.67 9.70
C LEU A 31 0.03 -8.11 10.34
N GLY A 32 0.61 -7.12 9.70
CA GLY A 32 1.81 -6.45 10.20
C GLY A 32 1.54 -4.97 10.47
N THR A 33 2.37 -4.11 9.88
CA THR A 33 2.18 -2.66 9.99
C THR A 33 0.91 -2.25 9.26
N LEU A 34 0.01 -1.56 9.97
CA LEU A 34 -1.24 -1.04 9.40
C LEU A 34 -1.11 0.45 9.14
N ILE A 35 -1.38 0.85 7.92
CA ILE A 35 -1.28 2.24 7.48
C ILE A 35 -2.61 2.66 6.87
N HIS A 36 -3.15 3.77 7.35
CA HIS A 36 -4.36 4.37 6.78
C HIS A 36 -3.94 5.49 5.84
N VAL A 37 -4.37 5.43 4.58
CA VAL A 37 -4.04 6.41 3.56
C VAL A 37 -5.31 7.07 3.07
N THR A 38 -5.34 8.39 3.12
CA THR A 38 -6.45 9.17 2.62
C THR A 38 -6.00 10.10 1.52
N LYS A 39 -6.86 10.29 0.53
CA LYS A 39 -6.63 11.22 -0.55
C LYS A 39 -7.00 12.62 -0.06
N ASP A 40 -6.06 13.56 -0.18
CA ASP A 40 -6.30 14.93 0.26
C ASP A 40 -7.21 15.66 -0.71
N SER A 41 -8.19 16.37 -0.16
CA SER A 41 -9.09 17.19 -0.96
C SER A 41 -8.47 18.58 -1.13
N LEU A 42 -7.77 18.78 -2.24
CA LEU A 42 -7.21 20.09 -2.58
C LEU A 42 -7.85 20.58 -3.87
N PRO A 43 -8.85 21.47 -3.76
CA PRO A 43 -9.57 21.93 -4.94
C PRO A 43 -8.79 22.88 -5.85
N LEU A 44 -7.66 23.42 -5.40
CA LEU A 44 -6.96 24.49 -6.12
C LEU A 44 -5.97 24.02 -7.16
N ASP A 45 -5.42 22.80 -7.04
CA ASP A 45 -4.53 22.25 -8.04
C ASP A 45 -4.89 20.81 -8.33
N LYS A 46 -5.55 20.59 -9.45
CA LYS A 46 -5.99 19.26 -9.87
C LYS A 46 -4.88 18.43 -10.50
N ARG A 47 -3.68 18.98 -10.64
CA ARG A 47 -2.58 18.30 -11.30
C ARG A 47 -1.79 17.41 -10.37
N GLU A 48 -1.82 17.70 -9.06
CA GLU A 48 -1.11 16.90 -8.07
C GLU A 48 -2.10 16.37 -7.05
N GLU A 49 -2.25 15.06 -7.02
CA GLU A 49 -3.00 14.39 -5.97
C GLU A 49 -2.04 14.07 -4.84
N THR A 50 -2.38 14.49 -3.64
CA THR A 50 -1.60 14.21 -2.45
C THR A 50 -2.37 13.26 -1.54
N TYR A 51 -1.61 12.54 -0.72
CA TYR A 51 -2.16 11.54 0.18
C TYR A 51 -1.57 11.70 1.56
N SER A 52 -2.43 11.62 2.56
CA SER A 52 -2.02 11.63 3.97
C SER A 52 -1.93 10.20 4.48
N THR A 53 -0.87 9.89 5.20
CA THR A 53 -0.60 8.55 5.70
C THR A 53 -0.47 8.57 7.21
N HIS A 54 -1.14 7.59 7.86
CA HIS A 54 -1.09 7.42 9.32
C HIS A 54 -0.81 5.96 9.62
N VAL A 55 0.25 5.70 10.38
CA VAL A 55 0.52 4.36 10.87
C VAL A 55 -0.34 4.13 12.10
N LEU A 56 -1.25 3.16 11.99
CA LEU A 56 -2.16 2.82 13.08
C LEU A 56 -1.54 1.82 14.04
N LEU A 57 -0.66 0.96 13.54
CA LEU A 57 -0.02 -0.10 14.30
C LEU A 57 1.26 -0.51 13.58
N GLY A 58 2.32 -0.78 14.31
CA GLY A 58 3.56 -1.30 13.77
C GLY A 58 4.61 -0.24 13.51
N ARG A 59 5.38 -0.42 12.45
CA ARG A 59 6.55 0.41 12.14
C ARG A 59 6.16 1.75 11.54
N ASP A 60 6.65 2.82 12.12
CA ASP A 60 6.45 4.17 11.60
C ASP A 60 7.79 4.72 11.13
N GLU A 61 8.12 4.45 9.87
CA GLU A 61 9.35 4.88 9.24
C GLU A 61 9.06 5.64 7.95
N PRO A 62 9.89 6.61 7.56
CA PRO A 62 9.65 7.40 6.34
C PRO A 62 9.47 6.55 5.08
N VAL A 63 10.23 5.46 4.93
CA VAL A 63 10.13 4.60 3.76
C VAL A 63 8.75 3.95 3.64
N ILE A 64 8.11 3.64 4.77
CA ILE A 64 6.78 3.06 4.80
C ILE A 64 5.76 4.08 4.27
N HIS A 65 5.86 5.32 4.70
CA HIS A 65 4.97 6.38 4.24
C HIS A 65 5.11 6.65 2.75
N VAL A 66 6.35 6.68 2.23
CA VAL A 66 6.59 6.86 0.80
C VAL A 66 5.98 5.71 0.00
N PHE A 67 6.19 4.48 0.44
CA PHE A 67 5.62 3.31 -0.20
C PHE A 67 4.09 3.36 -0.20
N ALA A 68 3.50 3.68 0.95
CA ALA A 68 2.04 3.76 1.09
C ALA A 68 1.44 4.80 0.13
N ARG A 69 2.06 5.99 0.02
CA ARG A 69 1.60 7.02 -0.90
C ARG A 69 1.71 6.56 -2.36
N ASN A 70 2.80 5.89 -2.72
CA ASN A 70 3.00 5.40 -4.08
C ASN A 70 1.94 4.35 -4.44
N ILE A 71 1.65 3.43 -3.53
CA ILE A 71 0.62 2.41 -3.73
C ILE A 71 -0.75 3.07 -3.85
N ALA A 72 -1.06 4.03 -2.96
CA ALA A 72 -2.35 4.71 -2.99
C ALA A 72 -2.57 5.46 -4.30
N SER A 73 -1.54 6.09 -4.85
CA SER A 73 -1.65 6.80 -6.12
C SER A 73 -2.00 5.87 -7.28
N LYS A 74 -1.68 4.59 -7.17
CA LYS A 74 -2.01 3.58 -8.19
C LYS A 74 -3.38 2.94 -7.94
N VAL A 75 -3.66 2.60 -6.69
CA VAL A 75 -4.89 1.89 -6.33
C VAL A 75 -6.10 2.81 -6.30
N LEU A 76 -5.93 4.06 -5.84
CA LEU A 76 -7.03 5.00 -5.64
C LEU A 76 -7.22 5.99 -6.80
N LYS A 77 -6.73 5.68 -7.98
CA LYS A 77 -6.68 6.61 -9.13
C LYS A 77 -7.93 7.47 -9.33
N SER A 78 -9.10 6.86 -9.32
CA SER A 78 -10.36 7.56 -9.56
C SER A 78 -11.32 7.47 -8.38
N GLU A 79 -10.86 6.90 -7.27
CA GLU A 79 -11.68 6.70 -6.08
C GLU A 79 -11.27 7.66 -4.99
N SER A 80 -12.25 8.15 -4.24
CA SER A 80 -12.00 9.05 -3.11
C SER A 80 -11.98 8.33 -1.77
N LYS A 81 -12.31 7.04 -1.74
CA LYS A 81 -12.34 6.29 -0.49
C LYS A 81 -10.93 5.98 0.00
N PRO A 82 -10.72 5.87 1.31
CA PRO A 82 -9.40 5.62 1.86
C PRO A 82 -8.89 4.21 1.57
N LEU A 83 -7.57 4.05 1.70
CA LEU A 83 -6.89 2.78 1.60
C LEU A 83 -6.37 2.38 2.98
N LEU A 84 -6.68 1.16 3.38
CA LEU A 84 -6.05 0.55 4.55
C LEU A 84 -5.04 -0.47 4.04
N LEU A 85 -3.77 -0.29 4.38
CA LEU A 85 -2.67 -1.11 3.90
C LEU A 85 -2.05 -1.87 5.05
N SER A 86 -1.94 -3.18 4.90
CA SER A 86 -1.25 -4.04 5.87
C SER A 86 0.01 -4.61 5.23
N LEU A 87 1.15 -4.38 5.87
CA LEU A 87 2.45 -4.88 5.40
C LEU A 87 3.09 -5.73 6.48
N ALA A 88 3.38 -6.99 6.14
CA ALA A 88 4.12 -7.91 7.01
C ALA A 88 5.28 -8.49 6.19
N LEU A 89 6.39 -7.78 6.16
CA LEU A 89 7.53 -8.12 5.30
C LEU A 89 8.75 -8.46 6.16
N GLU A 90 9.59 -9.35 5.61
CA GLU A 90 10.86 -9.69 6.25
C GLU A 90 11.90 -8.60 6.04
N ASP A 91 11.78 -7.84 4.94
CA ASP A 91 12.72 -6.78 4.59
C ASP A 91 11.94 -5.59 4.03
N TYR A 92 12.19 -4.42 4.58
CA TYR A 92 11.56 -3.17 4.16
C TYR A 92 12.52 -2.29 3.37
N SER A 93 13.56 -2.86 2.76
CA SER A 93 14.50 -2.10 1.94
C SER A 93 13.79 -1.49 0.73
N PRO A 94 14.30 -0.37 0.19
CA PRO A 94 13.69 0.25 -0.99
C PRO A 94 13.59 -0.69 -2.18
N ALA A 95 14.57 -1.58 -2.37
CA ALA A 95 14.54 -2.54 -3.48
C ALA A 95 13.37 -3.52 -3.35
N VAL A 96 13.14 -4.04 -2.13
CA VAL A 96 12.00 -4.95 -1.87
C VAL A 96 10.68 -4.23 -2.08
N LEU A 97 10.56 -3.02 -1.57
CA LEU A 97 9.32 -2.25 -1.69
C LEU A 97 9.01 -1.90 -3.15
N ARG A 98 10.02 -1.59 -3.95
CA ARG A 98 9.82 -1.36 -5.40
C ARG A 98 9.37 -2.63 -6.10
N GLY A 99 9.93 -3.79 -5.72
CA GLY A 99 9.52 -5.08 -6.27
C GLY A 99 8.06 -5.39 -5.96
N ILE A 100 7.64 -5.14 -4.73
CA ILE A 100 6.25 -5.34 -4.31
C ILE A 100 5.32 -4.40 -5.07
N GLN A 101 5.71 -3.12 -5.20
CA GLN A 101 4.91 -2.15 -5.96
C GLN A 101 4.69 -2.61 -7.40
N LYS A 102 5.74 -3.11 -8.04
CA LYS A 102 5.64 -3.61 -9.41
C LYS A 102 4.70 -4.80 -9.50
N VAL A 103 4.77 -5.73 -8.54
CA VAL A 103 3.88 -6.87 -8.50
C VAL A 103 2.42 -6.42 -8.37
N ILE A 104 2.16 -5.47 -7.49
CA ILE A 104 0.81 -4.92 -7.31
C ILE A 104 0.30 -4.31 -8.61
N GLU A 105 1.13 -3.52 -9.29
CA GLU A 105 0.76 -2.92 -10.57
C GLU A 105 0.47 -3.97 -11.63
N ASP A 106 1.29 -5.02 -11.71
CA ASP A 106 1.16 -6.05 -12.74
C ASP A 106 -0.02 -7.00 -12.51
N TYR A 107 -0.34 -7.32 -11.26
CA TYR A 107 -1.33 -8.35 -10.92
C TYR A 107 -2.66 -7.82 -10.42
N LEU A 108 -2.71 -6.62 -9.85
CA LEU A 108 -3.94 -6.07 -9.27
C LEU A 108 -4.48 -4.87 -10.05
N LEU A 109 -3.67 -4.25 -10.87
CA LEU A 109 -4.03 -3.09 -11.65
C LEU A 109 -3.77 -3.38 -13.14
#